data_90377f583ac0e2fd4d2be3457697edbb
#
_entry.id   90377f583ac0e2fd4d2be3457697edbb
#
_cell.length_a   1.000
_cell.length_b   1.000
_cell.length_c   1.000
_cell.angle_alpha   90.00
_cell.angle_beta   90.00
_cell.angle_gamma   90.00
#
_symmetry.space_group_name_H-M   'P 1'
#
loop_
_entity.id
_entity.type
_entity.pdbx_description
1 polymer ?
#
loop_
_entity_poly.entity_id
_entity_poly.type
_entity_poly.pdbx_seq_one_letter_code
_entity_poly.pdbx_strand_id
1 'polypeptide(L)'
;MLELLFLLLPIAAAYGWYMGHRSAKKDQEDISNKLSRDYVTGVNFLLSNQTDKAVDLFLDMLQKQETENEIESDSQFEAELTLGNLFRSRGEVDRALRIHQALDRSPNYSFEQKLLAKQQLAKDFMTVGFYDRAEALYIIMVDEPEFAENALQQLLVIYQKTKEWKKAVNIAEKLAKISPKENNVELAQCYCEYALSGELESAVEKRSILQKALNVSPTSVRASMLLADLEMANKNYRQAIH
;
A
#
# COMPACT_ATOMS: atom_id res chain seq x y z
N MET A 1 -68.95 -19.56 4.78
CA MET A 1 -67.73 -20.32 5.03
C MET A 1 -66.64 -20.03 4.01
N LEU A 2 -66.95 -19.75 2.74
CA LEU A 2 -65.93 -19.39 1.74
C LEU A 2 -65.24 -18.05 2.03
N GLU A 3 -65.93 -17.06 2.57
CA GLU A 3 -65.36 -15.74 2.87
C GLU A 3 -64.32 -15.77 3.98
N LEU A 4 -64.42 -16.68 4.94
CA LEU A 4 -63.43 -16.87 5.99
C LEU A 4 -62.08 -17.44 5.44
N LEU A 5 -62.16 -18.21 4.34
CA LEU A 5 -60.96 -18.77 3.69
C LEU A 5 -60.16 -17.67 2.98
N PHE A 6 -60.82 -16.64 2.42
CA PHE A 6 -60.13 -15.50 1.78
C PHE A 6 -59.37 -14.62 2.78
N LEU A 7 -59.84 -14.55 4.05
CA LEU A 7 -59.14 -13.83 5.12
C LEU A 7 -57.87 -14.52 5.60
N LEU A 8 -57.74 -15.83 5.39
CA LEU A 8 -56.50 -16.59 5.74
C LEU A 8 -55.38 -16.44 4.71
N LEU A 9 -55.72 -16.10 3.44
CA LEU A 9 -54.73 -15.94 2.38
C LEU A 9 -53.65 -14.86 2.67
N PRO A 10 -54.02 -13.61 3.07
CA PRO A 10 -53.02 -12.59 3.39
C PRO A 10 -52.18 -12.94 4.62
N ILE A 11 -52.77 -13.66 5.60
CA ILE A 11 -52.04 -14.12 6.80
C ILE A 11 -50.99 -15.19 6.41
N ALA A 12 -51.38 -16.16 5.56
CA ALA A 12 -50.48 -17.17 5.06
C ALA A 12 -49.38 -16.58 4.18
N ALA A 13 -49.68 -15.60 3.34
CA ALA A 13 -48.73 -14.87 2.51
C ALA A 13 -47.72 -14.08 3.37
N ALA A 14 -48.21 -13.36 4.40
CA ALA A 14 -47.38 -12.61 5.33
C ALA A 14 -46.47 -13.53 6.16
N TYR A 15 -47.02 -14.68 6.59
CA TYR A 15 -46.21 -15.68 7.32
C TYR A 15 -45.17 -16.35 6.42
N GLY A 16 -45.51 -16.70 5.20
CA GLY A 16 -44.58 -17.25 4.21
C GLY A 16 -43.48 -16.27 3.85
N TRP A 17 -43.81 -14.98 3.66
CA TRP A 17 -42.85 -13.93 3.43
C TRP A 17 -41.90 -13.72 4.64
N TYR A 18 -42.46 -13.68 5.86
CA TYR A 18 -41.69 -13.54 7.11
C TYR A 18 -40.75 -14.72 7.34
N MET A 19 -41.22 -15.95 7.13
CA MET A 19 -40.40 -17.16 7.27
C MET A 19 -39.32 -17.23 6.19
N GLY A 20 -39.65 -16.88 4.95
CA GLY A 20 -38.67 -16.83 3.85
C GLY A 20 -37.57 -15.78 4.09
N HIS A 21 -37.97 -14.59 4.55
CA HIS A 21 -37.00 -13.53 4.86
C HIS A 21 -36.10 -13.89 6.05
N ARG A 22 -36.67 -14.53 7.08
CA ARG A 22 -35.91 -14.99 8.25
C ARG A 22 -34.97 -16.15 7.91
N SER A 23 -35.36 -17.09 7.04
CA SER A 23 -34.52 -18.17 6.57
C SER A 23 -33.35 -17.64 5.76
N ALA A 24 -33.61 -16.76 4.78
CA ALA A 24 -32.58 -16.14 3.96
C ALA A 24 -31.55 -15.35 4.80
N LYS A 25 -32.03 -14.61 5.82
CA LYS A 25 -31.13 -13.89 6.73
C LYS A 25 -30.25 -14.82 7.57
N LYS A 26 -30.83 -15.94 8.04
CA LYS A 26 -30.08 -16.95 8.82
C LYS A 26 -29.04 -17.67 7.96
N ASP A 27 -29.41 -18.02 6.72
CA ASP A 27 -28.50 -18.66 5.78
C ASP A 27 -27.32 -17.72 5.47
N GLN A 28 -27.56 -16.41 5.29
CA GLN A 28 -26.54 -15.39 5.07
C GLN A 28 -25.61 -15.21 6.29
N GLU A 29 -26.15 -15.22 7.51
CA GLU A 29 -25.36 -15.17 8.75
C GLU A 29 -24.47 -16.44 8.90
N ASP A 30 -24.99 -17.61 8.59
CA ASP A 30 -24.26 -18.87 8.68
C ASP A 30 -23.11 -18.95 7.66
N ILE A 31 -23.30 -18.43 6.47
CA ILE A 31 -22.29 -18.34 5.40
C ILE A 31 -21.20 -17.33 5.77
N SER A 32 -21.57 -16.14 6.21
CA SER A 32 -20.62 -15.11 6.66
C SER A 32 -19.76 -15.62 7.83
N ASN A 33 -20.35 -16.34 8.78
CA ASN A 33 -19.65 -16.96 9.90
C ASN A 33 -18.71 -18.09 9.46
N LYS A 34 -19.06 -18.83 8.42
CA LYS A 34 -18.22 -19.89 7.85
C LYS A 34 -17.02 -19.28 7.12
N LEU A 35 -17.25 -18.27 6.28
CA LEU A 35 -16.22 -17.57 5.55
C LEU A 35 -15.19 -16.94 6.51
N SER A 36 -15.66 -16.29 7.58
CA SER A 36 -14.81 -15.75 8.63
C SER A 36 -13.97 -16.84 9.32
N ARG A 37 -14.53 -18.02 9.56
CA ARG A 37 -13.79 -19.17 10.14
C ARG A 37 -12.73 -19.72 9.19
N ASP A 38 -13.07 -19.85 7.92
CA ASP A 38 -12.13 -20.36 6.91
C ASP A 38 -10.99 -19.36 6.72
N TYR A 39 -11.26 -18.04 6.71
CA TYR A 39 -10.24 -17.00 6.70
C TYR A 39 -9.28 -17.11 7.91
N VAL A 40 -9.83 -17.20 9.13
CA VAL A 40 -9.02 -17.36 10.35
C VAL A 40 -8.18 -18.64 10.30
N THR A 41 -8.72 -19.72 9.74
CA THR A 41 -8.00 -20.99 9.55
C THR A 41 -6.84 -20.82 8.55
N GLY A 42 -7.07 -20.09 7.46
CA GLY A 42 -6.04 -19.74 6.48
C GLY A 42 -4.90 -18.93 7.10
N VAL A 43 -5.24 -17.91 7.89
CA VAL A 43 -4.26 -17.12 8.65
C VAL A 43 -3.45 -17.98 9.63
N ASN A 44 -4.10 -18.95 10.32
CA ASN A 44 -3.41 -19.87 11.20
C ASN A 44 -2.43 -20.79 10.45
N PHE A 45 -2.75 -21.21 9.21
CA PHE A 45 -1.79 -21.90 8.36
C PHE A 45 -0.58 -21.03 8.01
N LEU A 46 -0.78 -19.73 7.75
CA LEU A 46 0.32 -18.81 7.51
C LEU A 46 1.23 -18.66 8.73
N LEU A 47 0.64 -18.45 9.92
CA LEU A 47 1.37 -18.37 11.18
C LEU A 47 2.16 -19.65 11.49
N SER A 48 1.66 -20.79 11.03
CA SER A 48 2.32 -22.11 11.18
C SER A 48 3.30 -22.42 10.05
N ASN A 49 3.64 -21.45 9.20
CA ASN A 49 4.51 -21.59 8.03
C ASN A 49 4.04 -22.65 7.01
N GLN A 50 2.73 -22.89 6.94
CA GLN A 50 2.10 -23.83 6.01
C GLN A 50 1.45 -23.06 4.83
N THR A 51 2.27 -22.30 4.10
CA THR A 51 1.80 -21.37 3.05
C THR A 51 1.01 -22.06 1.94
N ASP A 52 1.37 -23.28 1.56
CA ASP A 52 0.65 -24.02 0.50
C ASP A 52 -0.78 -24.32 0.91
N LYS A 53 -1.00 -24.78 2.16
CA LYS A 53 -2.34 -25.05 2.68
C LYS A 53 -3.18 -23.77 2.80
N ALA A 54 -2.56 -22.66 3.15
CA ALA A 54 -3.24 -21.37 3.19
C ALA A 54 -3.71 -20.96 1.79
N VAL A 55 -2.84 -21.09 0.78
CA VAL A 55 -3.20 -20.79 -0.62
C VAL A 55 -4.34 -21.69 -1.10
N ASP A 56 -4.25 -22.98 -0.87
CA ASP A 56 -5.31 -23.93 -1.27
C ASP A 56 -6.65 -23.59 -0.62
N LEU A 57 -6.64 -23.26 0.68
CA LEU A 57 -7.85 -22.87 1.39
C LEU A 57 -8.45 -21.57 0.86
N PHE A 58 -7.63 -20.53 0.65
CA PHE A 58 -8.11 -19.26 0.12
C PHE A 58 -8.65 -19.41 -1.32
N LEU A 59 -8.02 -20.23 -2.15
CA LEU A 59 -8.54 -20.53 -3.49
C LEU A 59 -9.88 -21.28 -3.43
N ASP A 60 -10.02 -22.26 -2.52
CA ASP A 60 -11.29 -22.98 -2.32
C ASP A 60 -12.41 -22.05 -1.83
N MET A 61 -12.10 -21.11 -0.93
CA MET A 61 -13.04 -20.08 -0.47
C MET A 61 -13.56 -19.25 -1.64
N LEU A 62 -12.67 -18.74 -2.50
CA LEU A 62 -13.04 -17.88 -3.62
C LEU A 62 -13.83 -18.65 -4.69
N GLN A 63 -13.45 -19.90 -4.99
CA GLN A 63 -14.14 -20.72 -5.97
C GLN A 63 -15.57 -21.08 -5.53
N LYS A 64 -15.80 -21.30 -4.25
CA LYS A 64 -17.15 -21.56 -3.72
C LYS A 64 -18.05 -20.36 -3.84
N GLN A 65 -17.51 -19.16 -3.65
CA GLN A 65 -18.25 -17.92 -3.71
C GLN A 65 -18.68 -17.52 -5.13
N GLU A 66 -17.83 -17.77 -6.16
CA GLU A 66 -18.21 -17.57 -7.56
C GLU A 66 -19.43 -18.40 -7.97
N THR A 67 -19.64 -19.57 -7.33
CA THR A 67 -20.78 -20.46 -7.63
C THR A 67 -22.07 -20.05 -6.93
N GLU A 68 -22.01 -19.32 -5.82
CA GLU A 68 -23.17 -19.01 -4.96
C GLU A 68 -23.75 -17.60 -5.16
N ASN A 69 -23.17 -16.76 -6.05
CA ASN A 69 -23.61 -15.37 -6.33
C ASN A 69 -23.81 -14.51 -5.06
N GLU A 70 -22.94 -14.69 -4.07
CA GLU A 70 -23.09 -14.03 -2.79
C GLU A 70 -22.48 -12.62 -2.79
N ILE A 71 -23.05 -11.77 -1.92
CA ILE A 71 -22.59 -10.40 -1.69
C ILE A 71 -21.16 -10.47 -1.16
N GLU A 72 -20.23 -9.79 -1.85
CA GLU A 72 -18.85 -9.61 -1.40
C GLU A 72 -18.82 -9.16 0.07
N SER A 73 -18.11 -9.90 0.91
CA SER A 73 -17.98 -9.63 2.34
C SER A 73 -16.58 -9.10 2.68
N ASP A 74 -16.44 -8.43 3.83
CA ASP A 74 -15.14 -7.99 4.31
C ASP A 74 -14.13 -9.17 4.41
N SER A 75 -14.60 -10.35 4.82
CA SER A 75 -13.77 -11.55 4.90
C SER A 75 -13.29 -12.04 3.54
N GLN A 76 -14.07 -11.82 2.48
CA GLN A 76 -13.66 -12.12 1.12
C GLN A 76 -12.56 -11.16 0.65
N PHE A 77 -12.78 -9.86 0.84
CA PHE A 77 -11.76 -8.86 0.51
C PHE A 77 -10.42 -9.19 1.17
N GLU A 78 -10.44 -9.48 2.47
CA GLU A 78 -9.24 -9.84 3.22
C GLU A 78 -8.59 -11.13 2.73
N ALA A 79 -9.38 -12.14 2.36
CA ALA A 79 -8.88 -13.39 1.80
C ALA A 79 -8.20 -13.18 0.44
N GLU A 80 -8.82 -12.42 -0.46
CA GLU A 80 -8.25 -12.07 -1.77
C GLU A 80 -6.99 -11.22 -1.62
N LEU A 81 -7.01 -10.21 -0.75
CA LEU A 81 -5.85 -9.36 -0.48
C LEU A 81 -4.67 -10.18 0.05
N THR A 82 -4.95 -11.09 1.00
CA THR A 82 -3.95 -11.98 1.59
C THR A 82 -3.40 -12.96 0.54
N LEU A 83 -4.27 -13.53 -0.28
CA LEU A 83 -3.87 -14.44 -1.37
C LEU A 83 -2.97 -13.74 -2.39
N GLY A 84 -3.31 -12.51 -2.78
CA GLY A 84 -2.46 -11.69 -3.64
C GLY A 84 -1.08 -11.46 -3.03
N ASN A 85 -1.02 -11.12 -1.73
CA ASN A 85 0.24 -10.95 -1.01
C ASN A 85 1.08 -12.24 -0.97
N LEU A 86 0.44 -13.39 -0.82
CA LEU A 86 1.10 -14.70 -0.86
C LEU A 86 1.70 -14.98 -2.23
N PHE A 87 0.97 -14.72 -3.31
CA PHE A 87 1.51 -14.88 -4.66
C PHE A 87 2.70 -13.97 -4.91
N ARG A 88 2.66 -12.70 -4.47
CA ARG A 88 3.82 -11.81 -4.55
C ARG A 88 5.01 -12.36 -3.79
N SER A 89 4.84 -12.85 -2.56
CA SER A 89 5.93 -13.39 -1.75
C SER A 89 6.56 -14.66 -2.33
N ARG A 90 5.80 -15.42 -3.13
CA ARG A 90 6.27 -16.60 -3.88
C ARG A 90 6.91 -16.25 -5.22
N GLY A 91 6.93 -14.97 -5.61
CA GLY A 91 7.43 -14.51 -6.91
C GLY A 91 6.41 -14.65 -8.05
N GLU A 92 5.18 -15.11 -7.78
CA GLU A 92 4.08 -15.25 -8.74
C GLU A 92 3.37 -13.90 -8.95
N VAL A 93 4.15 -12.86 -9.30
CA VAL A 93 3.66 -11.46 -9.28
C VAL A 93 2.53 -11.20 -10.26
N ASP A 94 2.50 -11.90 -11.40
CA ASP A 94 1.40 -11.78 -12.38
C ASP A 94 0.04 -12.18 -11.79
N ARG A 95 0.03 -13.18 -10.88
CA ARG A 95 -1.19 -13.59 -10.19
C ARG A 95 -1.59 -12.57 -9.13
N ALA A 96 -0.62 -12.06 -8.37
CA ALA A 96 -0.85 -10.98 -7.40
C ALA A 96 -1.45 -9.74 -8.08
N LEU A 97 -0.85 -9.29 -9.19
CA LEU A 97 -1.34 -8.16 -9.98
C LEU A 97 -2.80 -8.33 -10.41
N ARG A 98 -3.18 -9.51 -10.91
CA ARG A 98 -4.57 -9.79 -11.33
C ARG A 98 -5.55 -9.65 -10.17
N ILE A 99 -5.22 -10.21 -9.00
CA ILE A 99 -6.07 -10.16 -7.81
C ILE A 99 -6.20 -8.71 -7.32
N HIS A 100 -5.08 -8.03 -7.08
CA HIS A 100 -5.14 -6.67 -6.54
C HIS A 100 -5.77 -5.67 -7.53
N GLN A 101 -5.63 -5.88 -8.86
CA GLN A 101 -6.36 -5.10 -9.86
C GLN A 101 -7.86 -5.37 -9.87
N ALA A 102 -8.28 -6.62 -9.64
CA ALA A 102 -9.69 -6.97 -9.54
C ALA A 102 -10.32 -6.30 -8.31
N LEU A 103 -9.65 -6.36 -7.15
CA LEU A 103 -10.06 -5.69 -5.92
C LEU A 103 -10.22 -4.16 -6.10
N ASP A 104 -9.23 -3.52 -6.74
CA ASP A 104 -9.28 -2.07 -6.99
C ASP A 104 -10.42 -1.64 -7.92
N ARG A 105 -10.79 -2.50 -8.90
CA ARG A 105 -11.83 -2.22 -9.89
C ARG A 105 -13.23 -2.57 -9.43
N SER A 106 -13.37 -3.43 -8.44
CA SER A 106 -14.69 -3.88 -7.97
C SER A 106 -15.51 -2.69 -7.47
N PRO A 107 -16.77 -2.53 -7.91
CA PRO A 107 -17.65 -1.46 -7.44
C PRO A 107 -18.13 -1.67 -6.00
N ASN A 108 -18.05 -2.89 -5.49
CA ASN A 108 -18.68 -3.31 -4.25
C ASN A 108 -17.85 -2.97 -3.01
N TYR A 109 -16.54 -2.73 -3.18
CA TYR A 109 -15.65 -2.42 -2.07
C TYR A 109 -15.64 -0.94 -1.71
N SER A 110 -15.46 -0.67 -0.42
CA SER A 110 -15.38 0.68 0.15
C SER A 110 -14.15 1.44 -0.38
N PHE A 111 -14.14 2.75 -0.18
CA PHE A 111 -13.00 3.59 -0.54
C PHE A 111 -11.72 3.15 0.18
N GLU A 112 -11.81 2.82 1.48
CA GLU A 112 -10.67 2.35 2.27
C GLU A 112 -10.13 1.02 1.77
N GLN A 113 -11.00 0.05 1.46
CA GLN A 113 -10.62 -1.22 0.88
C GLN A 113 -9.92 -1.05 -0.47
N LYS A 114 -10.41 -0.14 -1.32
CA LYS A 114 -9.75 0.20 -2.59
C LYS A 114 -8.38 0.84 -2.38
N LEU A 115 -8.20 1.67 -1.35
CA LEU A 115 -6.87 2.20 -1.02
C LEU A 115 -5.91 1.10 -0.56
N LEU A 116 -6.38 0.14 0.24
CA LEU A 116 -5.58 -1.03 0.62
C LEU A 116 -5.19 -1.87 -0.61
N ALA A 117 -6.15 -2.13 -1.51
CA ALA A 117 -5.88 -2.84 -2.77
C ALA A 117 -4.85 -2.09 -3.63
N LYS A 118 -5.00 -0.76 -3.80
CA LYS A 118 -4.03 0.09 -4.51
C LYS A 118 -2.65 0.04 -3.87
N GLN A 119 -2.56 0.03 -2.55
CA GLN A 119 -1.29 -0.07 -1.85
C GLN A 119 -0.59 -1.40 -2.16
N GLN A 120 -1.33 -2.52 -2.15
CA GLN A 120 -0.75 -3.81 -2.51
C GLN A 120 -0.38 -3.88 -3.99
N LEU A 121 -1.21 -3.32 -4.87
CA LEU A 121 -0.93 -3.21 -6.30
C LEU A 121 0.34 -2.37 -6.57
N ALA A 122 0.53 -1.28 -5.84
CA ALA A 122 1.76 -0.49 -5.94
C ALA A 122 3.00 -1.29 -5.52
N LYS A 123 2.90 -2.11 -4.46
CA LYS A 123 3.98 -3.03 -4.04
C LYS A 123 4.27 -4.09 -5.10
N ASP A 124 3.24 -4.61 -5.78
CA ASP A 124 3.43 -5.55 -6.89
C ASP A 124 4.22 -4.89 -8.03
N PHE A 125 3.84 -3.66 -8.43
CA PHE A 125 4.57 -2.90 -9.44
C PHE A 125 6.02 -2.61 -9.01
N MET A 126 6.24 -2.30 -7.74
CA MET A 126 7.61 -2.15 -7.19
C MET A 126 8.44 -3.43 -7.34
N THR A 127 7.82 -4.58 -7.11
CA THR A 127 8.49 -5.90 -7.18
C THR A 127 8.95 -6.22 -8.61
N VAL A 128 8.17 -5.86 -9.62
CA VAL A 128 8.53 -6.07 -11.05
C VAL A 128 9.29 -4.89 -11.67
N GLY A 129 9.54 -3.81 -10.90
CA GLY A 129 10.30 -2.65 -11.37
C GLY A 129 9.49 -1.66 -12.22
N PHE A 130 8.17 -1.72 -12.22
CA PHE A 130 7.30 -0.75 -12.91
C PHE A 130 7.10 0.50 -12.04
N TYR A 131 8.19 1.23 -11.82
CA TYR A 131 8.23 2.37 -10.88
C TYR A 131 7.24 3.47 -11.24
N ASP A 132 7.04 3.79 -12.52
CA ASP A 132 6.08 4.82 -12.95
C ASP A 132 4.65 4.49 -12.52
N ARG A 133 4.26 3.20 -12.61
CA ARG A 133 2.93 2.75 -12.18
C ARG A 133 2.78 2.76 -10.67
N ALA A 134 3.82 2.36 -9.95
CA ALA A 134 3.84 2.41 -8.50
C ALA A 134 3.78 3.87 -8.00
N GLU A 135 4.56 4.78 -8.61
CA GLU A 135 4.55 6.22 -8.32
C GLU A 135 3.13 6.80 -8.42
N ALA A 136 2.45 6.53 -9.55
CA ALA A 136 1.09 7.04 -9.76
C ALA A 136 0.10 6.61 -8.66
N LEU A 137 0.21 5.38 -8.16
CA LEU A 137 -0.64 4.88 -7.07
C LEU A 137 -0.27 5.51 -5.72
N TYR A 138 1.03 5.61 -5.40
CA TYR A 138 1.46 6.21 -4.14
C TYR A 138 1.15 7.71 -4.07
N ILE A 139 1.21 8.45 -5.17
CA ILE A 139 0.85 9.87 -5.21
C ILE A 139 -0.61 10.08 -4.74
N ILE A 140 -1.55 9.21 -5.15
CA ILE A 140 -2.94 9.29 -4.71
C ILE A 140 -3.06 9.10 -3.18
N MET A 141 -2.20 8.26 -2.60
CA MET A 141 -2.26 7.93 -1.16
C MET A 141 -1.59 8.99 -0.27
N VAL A 142 -0.81 9.92 -0.82
CA VAL A 142 -0.15 10.98 -0.02
C VAL A 142 -1.17 11.90 0.65
N ASP A 143 -2.35 12.08 0.05
CA ASP A 143 -3.40 12.94 0.58
C ASP A 143 -4.27 12.25 1.65
N GLU A 144 -4.09 10.93 1.84
CA GLU A 144 -4.83 10.13 2.82
C GLU A 144 -4.00 9.96 4.11
N PRO A 145 -4.44 10.51 5.25
CA PRO A 145 -3.62 10.58 6.47
C PRO A 145 -3.06 9.24 6.95
N GLU A 146 -3.84 8.15 6.85
CA GLU A 146 -3.44 6.81 7.29
C GLU A 146 -2.37 6.18 6.37
N PHE A 147 -2.32 6.59 5.10
CA PHE A 147 -1.42 6.06 4.08
C PHE A 147 -0.25 6.98 3.77
N ALA A 148 -0.35 8.27 4.12
CA ALA A 148 0.56 9.33 3.70
C ALA A 148 2.03 9.02 4.04
N GLU A 149 2.32 8.63 5.28
CA GLU A 149 3.70 8.35 5.69
C GLU A 149 4.29 7.18 4.90
N ASN A 150 3.55 6.09 4.77
CA ASN A 150 4.00 4.92 4.00
C ASN A 150 4.17 5.26 2.51
N ALA A 151 3.21 6.01 1.94
CA ALA A 151 3.28 6.43 0.54
C ALA A 151 4.52 7.29 0.27
N LEU A 152 4.82 8.26 1.14
CA LEU A 152 6.02 9.09 1.02
C LEU A 152 7.30 8.27 1.15
N GLN A 153 7.35 7.29 2.07
CA GLN A 153 8.50 6.38 2.19
C GLN A 153 8.72 5.59 0.90
N GLN A 154 7.66 5.05 0.30
CA GLN A 154 7.78 4.30 -0.95
C GLN A 154 8.14 5.18 -2.15
N LEU A 155 7.58 6.39 -2.24
CA LEU A 155 7.97 7.38 -3.25
C LEU A 155 9.44 7.76 -3.14
N LEU A 156 9.96 7.93 -1.92
CA LEU A 156 11.37 8.19 -1.71
C LEU A 156 12.24 7.05 -2.26
N VAL A 157 11.87 5.80 -1.97
CA VAL A 157 12.56 4.62 -2.52
C VAL A 157 12.52 4.59 -4.04
N ILE A 158 11.37 4.93 -4.66
CA ILE A 158 11.24 5.01 -6.12
C ILE A 158 12.22 6.03 -6.67
N TYR A 159 12.20 7.28 -6.17
CA TYR A 159 13.03 8.36 -6.69
C TYR A 159 14.54 8.14 -6.44
N GLN A 160 14.90 7.43 -5.38
CA GLN A 160 16.28 7.00 -5.16
C GLN A 160 16.73 5.97 -6.21
N LYS A 161 15.85 5.00 -6.54
CA LYS A 161 16.13 3.96 -7.55
C LYS A 161 16.16 4.52 -8.97
N THR A 162 15.28 5.46 -9.29
CA THR A 162 15.22 6.13 -10.60
C THR A 162 16.23 7.28 -10.73
N LYS A 163 16.92 7.63 -9.62
CA LYS A 163 17.88 8.74 -9.53
C LYS A 163 17.27 10.12 -9.80
N GLU A 164 16.00 10.27 -9.52
CA GLU A 164 15.29 11.55 -9.61
C GLU A 164 15.48 12.37 -8.33
N TRP A 165 16.73 12.83 -8.11
CA TRP A 165 17.19 13.34 -6.83
C TRP A 165 16.46 14.60 -6.35
N LYS A 166 16.04 15.46 -7.25
CA LYS A 166 15.23 16.65 -6.93
C LYS A 166 13.86 16.24 -6.33
N LYS A 167 13.22 15.23 -6.93
CA LYS A 167 11.96 14.67 -6.38
C LYS A 167 12.21 13.95 -5.05
N ALA A 168 13.30 13.18 -4.96
CA ALA A 168 13.69 12.50 -3.72
C ALA A 168 13.85 13.49 -2.55
N VAL A 169 14.55 14.61 -2.75
CA VAL A 169 14.71 15.67 -1.75
C VAL A 169 13.34 16.22 -1.32
N ASN A 170 12.46 16.54 -2.27
CA ASN A 170 11.13 17.09 -1.95
C ASN A 170 10.31 16.12 -1.09
N ILE A 171 10.32 14.83 -1.42
CA ILE A 171 9.61 13.80 -0.63
C ILE A 171 10.26 13.62 0.74
N ALA A 172 11.59 13.56 0.82
CA ALA A 172 12.30 13.42 2.08
C ALA A 172 12.08 14.63 3.02
N GLU A 173 11.99 15.85 2.48
CA GLU A 173 11.60 17.05 3.24
C GLU A 173 10.16 16.97 3.78
N LYS A 174 9.21 16.45 2.99
CA LYS A 174 7.82 16.23 3.43
C LYS A 174 7.79 15.19 4.55
N LEU A 175 8.50 14.08 4.37
CA LEU A 175 8.58 13.00 5.36
C LEU A 175 9.20 13.48 6.68
N ALA A 176 10.23 14.33 6.61
CA ALA A 176 10.85 14.92 7.79
C ALA A 176 9.91 15.84 8.59
N LYS A 177 8.88 16.42 7.96
CA LYS A 177 7.86 17.21 8.66
C LYS A 177 6.83 16.34 9.37
N ILE A 178 6.49 15.18 8.81
CA ILE A 178 5.53 14.23 9.40
C ILE A 178 6.18 13.44 10.54
N SER A 179 7.42 12.98 10.32
CA SER A 179 8.18 12.18 11.27
C SER A 179 9.57 12.82 11.51
N PRO A 180 9.65 13.86 12.35
CA PRO A 180 10.91 14.57 12.60
C PRO A 180 11.93 13.67 13.29
N LYS A 181 13.17 13.67 12.76
CA LYS A 181 14.31 12.97 13.35
C LYS A 181 15.39 13.98 13.71
N GLU A 182 15.98 13.85 14.90
CA GLU A 182 17.03 14.74 15.38
C GLU A 182 18.28 14.73 14.46
N ASN A 183 18.57 13.57 13.88
CA ASN A 183 19.62 13.40 12.86
C ASN A 183 19.04 12.66 11.64
N ASN A 184 18.70 13.42 10.59
CA ASN A 184 18.06 12.86 9.41
C ASN A 184 19.11 12.51 8.34
N VAL A 185 19.76 11.37 8.53
CA VAL A 185 20.81 10.86 7.63
C VAL A 185 20.26 10.62 6.21
N GLU A 186 19.03 10.14 6.09
CA GLU A 186 18.40 9.84 4.79
C GLU A 186 18.17 11.11 3.96
N LEU A 187 17.64 12.16 4.57
CA LEU A 187 17.46 13.46 3.91
C LEU A 187 18.82 14.07 3.55
N ALA A 188 19.83 13.99 4.45
CA ALA A 188 21.18 14.48 4.16
C ALA A 188 21.79 13.73 2.97
N GLN A 189 21.59 12.42 2.87
CA GLN A 189 22.04 11.63 1.73
C GLN A 189 21.36 12.07 0.42
N CYS A 190 20.04 12.32 0.44
CA CYS A 190 19.32 12.83 -0.73
C CYS A 190 19.89 14.19 -1.21
N TYR A 191 20.21 15.10 -0.29
CA TYR A 191 20.87 16.35 -0.64
C TYR A 191 22.25 16.14 -1.26
N CYS A 192 23.06 15.21 -0.73
CA CYS A 192 24.37 14.89 -1.29
C CYS A 192 24.25 14.37 -2.73
N GLU A 193 23.34 13.43 -2.96
CA GLU A 193 23.13 12.88 -4.31
C GLU A 193 22.57 13.93 -5.27
N TYR A 194 21.68 14.82 -4.79
CA TYR A 194 21.18 15.93 -5.60
C TYR A 194 22.29 16.91 -5.98
N ALA A 195 23.22 17.21 -5.07
CA ALA A 195 24.37 18.05 -5.38
C ALA A 195 25.30 17.44 -6.44
N LEU A 196 25.34 16.09 -6.53
CA LEU A 196 26.16 15.32 -7.48
C LEU A 196 25.44 15.00 -8.80
N SER A 197 24.10 15.12 -8.87
CA SER A 197 23.30 14.68 -10.02
C SER A 197 23.59 15.40 -11.33
N GLY A 198 24.25 16.55 -11.29
CA GLY A 198 24.47 17.40 -12.47
C GLY A 198 23.29 18.32 -12.80
N GLU A 199 22.18 18.25 -12.08
CA GLU A 199 21.02 19.14 -12.25
C GLU A 199 21.29 20.57 -11.76
N LEU A 200 22.30 20.73 -10.87
CA LEU A 200 22.72 22.02 -10.35
C LEU A 200 23.92 22.54 -11.15
N GLU A 201 23.75 23.65 -11.85
CA GLU A 201 24.78 24.23 -12.69
C GLU A 201 25.78 25.11 -11.89
N SER A 202 25.30 25.77 -10.84
CA SER A 202 26.08 26.72 -10.06
C SER A 202 26.76 26.09 -8.85
N ALA A 203 28.04 26.39 -8.63
CA ALA A 203 28.76 26.05 -7.40
C ALA A 203 28.09 26.64 -6.15
N VAL A 204 27.43 27.78 -6.25
CA VAL A 204 26.69 28.40 -5.14
C VAL A 204 25.48 27.58 -4.76
N GLU A 205 24.73 27.05 -5.72
CA GLU A 205 23.58 26.18 -5.46
C GLU A 205 24.02 24.86 -4.82
N LYS A 206 25.07 24.21 -5.37
CA LYS A 206 25.64 22.99 -4.80
C LYS A 206 26.07 23.18 -3.34
N ARG A 207 26.74 24.31 -3.05
CA ARG A 207 27.14 24.68 -1.70
C ARG A 207 25.93 24.82 -0.78
N SER A 208 24.89 25.53 -1.23
CA SER A 208 23.66 25.72 -0.45
C SER A 208 22.98 24.41 -0.10
N ILE A 209 22.91 23.47 -1.05
CA ILE A 209 22.33 22.14 -0.84
C ILE A 209 23.19 21.31 0.12
N LEU A 210 24.52 21.32 0.00
CA LEU A 210 25.41 20.59 0.93
C LEU A 210 25.36 21.18 2.34
N GLN A 211 25.21 22.50 2.50
CA GLN A 211 24.97 23.11 3.80
C GLN A 211 23.63 22.66 4.42
N LYS A 212 22.56 22.53 3.62
CA LYS A 212 21.30 21.94 4.10
C LYS A 212 21.50 20.51 4.57
N ALA A 213 22.29 19.70 3.86
CA ALA A 213 22.64 18.34 4.30
C ALA A 213 23.28 18.34 5.69
N LEU A 214 24.23 19.23 5.96
CA LEU A 214 24.87 19.37 7.26
C LEU A 214 23.94 19.91 8.35
N ASN A 215 22.98 20.79 7.99
CA ASN A 215 22.01 21.27 8.95
C ASN A 215 21.05 20.19 9.45
N VAL A 216 20.67 19.23 8.58
CA VAL A 216 19.77 18.13 8.97
C VAL A 216 20.51 16.92 9.54
N SER A 217 21.82 16.79 9.26
CA SER A 217 22.70 15.75 9.79
C SER A 217 24.12 16.31 9.96
N PRO A 218 24.43 16.95 11.10
CA PRO A 218 25.74 17.55 11.35
C PRO A 218 26.90 16.52 11.32
N THR A 219 26.60 15.25 11.52
CA THR A 219 27.58 14.17 11.51
C THR A 219 27.79 13.53 10.14
N SER A 220 27.21 14.09 9.09
CA SER A 220 27.32 13.55 7.73
C SER A 220 28.72 13.79 7.14
N VAL A 221 29.59 12.78 7.28
CA VAL A 221 30.95 12.80 6.70
C VAL A 221 30.89 13.04 5.19
N ARG A 222 29.94 12.43 4.49
CA ARG A 222 29.79 12.58 3.04
C ARG A 222 29.50 14.04 2.63
N ALA A 223 28.59 14.70 3.33
CA ALA A 223 28.28 16.10 3.05
C ALA A 223 29.48 17.02 3.30
N SER A 224 30.22 16.77 4.40
CA SER A 224 31.45 17.53 4.72
C SER A 224 32.53 17.34 3.66
N MET A 225 32.77 16.10 3.21
CA MET A 225 33.73 15.82 2.15
C MET A 225 33.36 16.50 0.82
N LEU A 226 32.10 16.38 0.39
CA LEU A 226 31.63 16.99 -0.85
C LEU A 226 31.72 18.52 -0.80
N LEU A 227 31.44 19.12 0.35
CA LEU A 227 31.60 20.55 0.54
C LEU A 227 33.08 20.96 0.48
N ALA A 228 33.97 20.23 1.15
CA ALA A 228 35.40 20.47 1.10
C ALA A 228 35.96 20.36 -0.34
N ASP A 229 35.58 19.34 -1.09
CA ASP A 229 35.97 19.13 -2.49
C ASP A 229 35.47 20.31 -3.37
N LEU A 230 34.25 20.78 -3.15
CA LEU A 230 33.69 21.92 -3.86
C LEU A 230 34.47 23.21 -3.56
N GLU A 231 34.83 23.45 -2.30
CA GLU A 231 35.61 24.64 -1.90
C GLU A 231 37.05 24.55 -2.43
N MET A 232 37.69 23.37 -2.44
CA MET A 232 38.98 23.16 -3.05
C MET A 232 38.97 23.46 -4.55
N ALA A 233 37.93 22.98 -5.28
CA ALA A 233 37.79 23.25 -6.70
C ALA A 233 37.62 24.76 -6.99
N ASN A 234 36.98 25.49 -6.08
CA ASN A 234 36.80 26.96 -6.17
C ASN A 234 38.00 27.76 -5.61
N LYS A 235 39.10 27.07 -5.21
CA LYS A 235 40.31 27.70 -4.61
C LYS A 235 40.08 28.37 -3.25
N ASN A 236 38.99 28.04 -2.56
CA ASN A 236 38.61 28.53 -1.23
C ASN A 236 39.26 27.69 -0.11
N TYR A 237 40.56 27.51 -0.12
CA TYR A 237 41.28 26.57 0.74
C TYR A 237 41.03 26.72 2.25
N ARG A 238 40.77 27.95 2.71
CA ARG A 238 40.47 28.19 4.13
C ARG A 238 39.11 27.61 4.56
N GLN A 239 38.14 27.56 3.65
CA GLN A 239 36.80 27.04 3.92
C GLN A 239 36.73 25.51 3.74
N ALA A 240 37.67 24.92 3.02
CA ALA A 240 37.78 23.49 2.83
C ALA A 240 38.31 22.73 4.08
N ILE A 241 38.95 23.45 5.03
CA ILE A 241 39.57 22.86 6.22
C ILE A 241 38.67 22.93 7.46
N HIS A 242 37.64 23.79 7.44
CA HIS A 242 36.67 23.95 8.50
C HIS A 242 35.34 23.28 8.17
#